data_8bc423a6f0fa52b0b64b3a64b9160710
#
_entry.id   8bc423a6f0fa52b0b64b3a64b9160710
#
_cell.length_a   1.000
_cell.length_b   1.000
_cell.length_c   1.000
_cell.angle_alpha   90.00
_cell.angle_beta   90.00
_cell.angle_gamma   90.00
#
_symmetry.space_group_name_H-M   'P 1'
#
loop_
_entity.id
_entity.type
_entity.pdbx_description
1 polymer ?
#
loop_
_entity_poly.entity_id
_entity_poly.type
_entity_poly.pdbx_seq_one_letter_code
_entity_poly.pdbx_strand_id
1 'polypeptide(L)'
;GQLIPRNSDKPEYRDFTSANGKTIKALLIDKTEDTLTLKLPNGKSATLSYEKLSKEDQEYVRKWDKEKELFLTQCKTLTIRELLEIRGYESFKFTIKGNHIFVEGELNGNKSQFMIDTGAGSTVLHIEAAKEKGCKVGPLDQVIFGIGGEAPAALTEVPEIRLGQAFIEDQVLLSADMFKDIPNARKEYDAILGAEFMSKMRAVISYKEGRIFFRPDLIDNDDEIEVPDVPEYRFFKTKDRKTFKGKIAKKNATSIELAIEGQNKNLTLPLGRLTDEDQKYATDWSPQREIFLRQCRGLTVQDILELRKYQSFEYKRLGNHIFVDGKLNKKDTRFMIDTGAGSSVLDVNWAKDTGCQVGPMDQVVYGI
;
A
#
# COMPACT_ATOMS: atom_id res chain seq x y z
N GLY A 1 -17.55 -0.06 -25.50
CA GLY A 1 -16.59 0.90 -25.98
C GLY A 1 -15.22 0.50 -25.49
N GLN A 2 -14.25 0.41 -26.39
CA GLN A 2 -12.86 0.15 -26.05
C GLN A 2 -12.41 1.21 -25.04
N LEU A 3 -11.80 0.76 -23.93
CA LEU A 3 -11.07 1.66 -23.01
C LEU A 3 -10.02 2.41 -23.85
N ILE A 4 -10.09 3.73 -23.88
CA ILE A 4 -9.09 4.55 -24.58
C ILE A 4 -7.75 4.40 -23.84
N PRO A 5 -6.71 3.86 -24.48
CA PRO A 5 -5.42 3.66 -23.86
C PRO A 5 -4.82 5.01 -23.44
N ARG A 6 -4.39 5.13 -22.17
CA ARG A 6 -3.52 6.24 -21.77
C ARG A 6 -2.11 5.97 -22.29
N ASN A 7 -1.31 7.01 -22.48
CA ASN A 7 0.01 7.00 -23.14
C ASN A 7 1.09 6.03 -22.54
N SER A 8 0.72 5.20 -21.55
CA SER A 8 1.53 4.13 -20.96
C SER A 8 1.37 2.77 -21.66
N ASP A 9 0.48 2.65 -22.65
CA ASP A 9 0.05 1.38 -23.24
C ASP A 9 0.90 0.95 -24.44
N LYS A 10 2.10 1.47 -24.57
CA LYS A 10 3.04 0.94 -25.57
C LYS A 10 3.47 -0.46 -25.11
N PRO A 11 3.35 -1.47 -25.98
CA PRO A 11 3.80 -2.81 -25.67
C PRO A 11 5.26 -2.79 -25.25
N GLU A 12 5.60 -3.48 -24.17
CA GLU A 12 6.95 -3.54 -23.65
C GLU A 12 7.75 -4.54 -24.46
N TYR A 13 8.69 -4.00 -25.24
CA TYR A 13 9.68 -4.81 -25.92
C TYR A 13 10.74 -5.27 -24.91
N ARG A 14 11.00 -6.60 -24.86
CA ARG A 14 12.09 -7.18 -24.10
C ARG A 14 13.22 -7.62 -25.01
N ASP A 15 14.38 -7.84 -24.46
CA ASP A 15 15.52 -8.42 -25.17
C ASP A 15 15.37 -9.95 -25.21
N PHE A 16 15.35 -10.53 -26.41
CA PHE A 16 15.40 -11.97 -26.63
C PHE A 16 16.82 -12.34 -27.12
N THR A 17 17.42 -13.30 -26.46
CA THR A 17 18.77 -13.77 -26.78
C THR A 17 18.68 -15.10 -27.52
N SER A 18 19.36 -15.19 -28.64
CA SER A 18 19.47 -16.43 -29.40
C SER A 18 20.48 -17.38 -28.76
N ALA A 19 20.42 -18.66 -29.12
CA ALA A 19 21.36 -19.69 -28.65
C ALA A 19 22.84 -19.36 -28.94
N ASN A 20 23.10 -18.53 -29.95
CA ASN A 20 24.43 -18.05 -30.30
C ASN A 20 24.81 -16.69 -29.68
N GLY A 21 24.02 -16.21 -28.70
CA GLY A 21 24.32 -14.99 -27.94
C GLY A 21 23.91 -13.68 -28.61
N LYS A 22 23.28 -13.70 -29.78
CA LYS A 22 22.76 -12.46 -30.40
C LYS A 22 21.43 -12.05 -29.73
N THR A 23 21.30 -10.77 -29.41
CA THR A 23 20.12 -10.20 -28.77
C THR A 23 19.33 -9.34 -29.74
N ILE A 24 17.99 -9.47 -29.70
CA ILE A 24 17.05 -8.62 -30.43
C ILE A 24 15.99 -8.11 -29.47
N LYS A 25 15.61 -6.85 -29.64
CA LYS A 25 14.51 -6.25 -28.88
C LYS A 25 13.19 -6.54 -29.59
N ALA A 26 12.28 -7.26 -28.95
CA ALA A 26 11.03 -7.68 -29.54
C ALA A 26 9.91 -7.86 -28.51
N LEU A 27 8.67 -7.95 -29.00
CA LEU A 27 7.49 -8.31 -28.24
C LEU A 27 7.02 -9.69 -28.67
N LEU A 28 6.82 -10.63 -27.75
CA LEU A 28 6.19 -11.91 -28.04
C LEU A 28 4.68 -11.70 -28.24
N ILE A 29 4.18 -12.07 -29.41
CA ILE A 29 2.77 -11.83 -29.78
C ILE A 29 1.96 -13.11 -30.00
N ASP A 30 2.66 -14.22 -30.23
CA ASP A 30 2.03 -15.53 -30.42
C ASP A 30 3.02 -16.67 -30.24
N LYS A 31 2.53 -17.86 -29.91
CA LYS A 31 3.32 -19.09 -29.83
C LYS A 31 2.50 -20.34 -30.23
N THR A 32 3.22 -21.35 -30.70
CA THR A 32 2.72 -22.72 -30.89
C THR A 32 3.54 -23.68 -30.01
N GLU A 33 3.44 -24.99 -30.21
CA GLU A 33 4.28 -25.97 -29.51
C GLU A 33 5.78 -25.79 -29.83
N ASP A 34 6.11 -25.47 -31.09
CA ASP A 34 7.50 -25.45 -31.59
C ASP A 34 8.02 -24.07 -31.97
N THR A 35 7.13 -23.12 -32.14
CA THR A 35 7.49 -21.78 -32.67
C THR A 35 6.92 -20.65 -31.83
N LEU A 36 7.57 -19.49 -31.96
CA LEU A 36 7.11 -18.23 -31.40
C LEU A 36 7.12 -17.15 -32.48
N THR A 37 6.22 -16.19 -32.37
CA THR A 37 6.15 -15.01 -33.23
C THR A 37 6.50 -13.76 -32.44
N LEU A 38 7.55 -13.09 -32.87
CA LEU A 38 8.05 -11.84 -32.30
C LEU A 38 7.68 -10.66 -33.18
N LYS A 39 7.21 -9.57 -32.58
CA LYS A 39 7.02 -8.28 -33.24
C LYS A 39 8.20 -7.36 -32.90
N LEU A 40 8.87 -6.87 -33.94
CA LEU A 40 10.02 -5.95 -33.79
C LEU A 40 9.53 -4.50 -33.60
N PRO A 41 10.38 -3.58 -33.06
CA PRO A 41 10.04 -2.17 -32.90
C PRO A 41 9.68 -1.45 -34.22
N ASN A 42 10.18 -1.93 -35.33
CA ASN A 42 9.85 -1.42 -36.66
C ASN A 42 8.50 -1.92 -37.23
N GLY A 43 7.72 -2.67 -36.41
CA GLY A 43 6.42 -3.21 -36.77
C GLY A 43 6.44 -4.55 -37.53
N LYS A 44 7.60 -5.03 -38.00
CA LYS A 44 7.72 -6.33 -38.65
C LYS A 44 7.62 -7.46 -37.63
N SER A 45 7.05 -8.60 -38.08
CA SER A 45 6.99 -9.82 -37.28
C SER A 45 7.94 -10.87 -37.84
N ALA A 46 8.49 -11.70 -36.96
CA ALA A 46 9.35 -12.81 -37.29
C ALA A 46 8.92 -14.04 -36.51
N THR A 47 8.77 -15.18 -37.17
CA THR A 47 8.48 -16.47 -36.53
C THR A 47 9.77 -17.29 -36.47
N LEU A 48 10.09 -17.80 -35.30
CA LEU A 48 11.29 -18.61 -35.05
C LEU A 48 10.92 -19.90 -34.29
N SER A 49 11.80 -20.91 -34.41
CA SER A 49 11.73 -22.08 -33.53
C SER A 49 12.27 -21.76 -32.14
N TYR A 50 11.72 -22.39 -31.10
CA TYR A 50 12.24 -22.31 -29.72
C TYR A 50 13.72 -22.62 -29.59
N GLU A 51 14.22 -23.60 -30.32
CA GLU A 51 15.60 -24.04 -30.26
C GLU A 51 16.60 -22.94 -30.62
N LYS A 52 16.16 -21.90 -31.31
CA LYS A 52 16.99 -20.74 -31.66
C LYS A 52 17.18 -19.76 -30.50
N LEU A 53 16.48 -19.91 -29.41
CA LEU A 53 16.58 -19.05 -28.24
C LEU A 53 17.54 -19.60 -27.19
N SER A 54 18.05 -18.72 -26.33
CA SER A 54 18.72 -19.12 -25.10
C SER A 54 17.78 -19.96 -24.22
N LYS A 55 18.33 -20.77 -23.32
CA LYS A 55 17.52 -21.59 -22.39
C LYS A 55 16.57 -20.75 -21.54
N GLU A 56 17.05 -19.58 -21.09
CA GLU A 56 16.26 -18.63 -20.30
C GLU A 56 15.05 -18.11 -21.08
N ASP A 57 15.26 -17.70 -22.34
CA ASP A 57 14.16 -17.21 -23.17
C ASP A 57 13.21 -18.34 -23.61
N GLN A 58 13.72 -19.57 -23.80
CA GLN A 58 12.84 -20.72 -24.02
C GLN A 58 11.90 -20.96 -22.82
N GLU A 59 12.44 -20.84 -21.59
CA GLU A 59 11.61 -21.00 -20.39
C GLU A 59 10.57 -19.88 -20.26
N TYR A 60 10.97 -18.63 -20.52
CA TYR A 60 10.04 -17.50 -20.58
C TYR A 60 8.90 -17.74 -21.55
N VAL A 61 9.21 -18.15 -22.80
CA VAL A 61 8.21 -18.39 -23.84
C VAL A 61 7.29 -19.57 -23.48
N ARG A 62 7.80 -20.62 -22.84
CA ARG A 62 6.96 -21.75 -22.37
C ARG A 62 5.91 -21.29 -21.37
N LYS A 63 6.29 -20.41 -20.44
CA LYS A 63 5.40 -19.86 -19.40
C LYS A 63 4.48 -18.75 -19.90
N TRP A 64 4.79 -18.15 -21.06
CA TRP A 64 4.02 -17.05 -21.63
C TRP A 64 2.62 -17.51 -22.06
N ASP A 65 1.64 -16.71 -21.73
CA ASP A 65 0.24 -16.91 -22.08
C ASP A 65 -0.32 -15.62 -22.68
N LYS A 66 -0.92 -15.70 -23.86
CA LYS A 66 -1.41 -14.54 -24.61
C LYS A 66 -2.56 -13.84 -23.91
N GLU A 67 -3.49 -14.60 -23.34
CA GLU A 67 -4.65 -14.03 -22.64
C GLU A 67 -4.19 -13.35 -21.35
N LYS A 68 -3.26 -14.00 -20.62
CA LYS A 68 -2.64 -13.43 -19.43
C LYS A 68 -1.90 -12.13 -19.76
N GLU A 69 -1.12 -12.06 -20.83
CA GLU A 69 -0.42 -10.84 -21.25
C GLU A 69 -1.38 -9.70 -21.62
N LEU A 70 -2.46 -10.02 -22.33
CA LEU A 70 -3.50 -9.04 -22.65
C LEU A 70 -4.17 -8.51 -21.39
N PHE A 71 -4.50 -9.40 -20.46
CA PHE A 71 -5.05 -9.03 -19.15
C PHE A 71 -4.09 -8.15 -18.35
N LEU A 72 -2.82 -8.53 -18.21
CA LEU A 72 -1.80 -7.75 -17.52
C LEU A 72 -1.58 -6.37 -18.18
N THR A 73 -1.62 -6.31 -19.51
CA THR A 73 -1.56 -5.03 -20.24
C THR A 73 -2.74 -4.15 -19.92
N GLN A 74 -3.94 -4.69 -19.80
CA GLN A 74 -5.12 -3.94 -19.35
C GLN A 74 -4.98 -3.48 -17.91
N CYS A 75 -4.43 -4.32 -17.02
CA CYS A 75 -4.19 -3.95 -15.61
C CYS A 75 -3.25 -2.74 -15.48
N LYS A 76 -2.32 -2.53 -16.41
CA LYS A 76 -1.43 -1.35 -16.43
C LYS A 76 -2.19 -0.02 -16.61
N THR A 77 -3.42 -0.05 -17.07
CA THR A 77 -4.27 1.15 -17.20
C THR A 77 -4.81 1.62 -15.83
N LEU A 78 -4.86 0.72 -14.85
CA LEU A 78 -5.32 1.03 -13.50
C LEU A 78 -4.17 1.60 -12.64
N THR A 79 -4.48 2.48 -11.70
CA THR A 79 -3.53 2.94 -10.68
C THR A 79 -3.28 1.84 -9.64
N ILE A 80 -2.19 1.94 -8.88
CA ILE A 80 -1.94 1.08 -7.71
C ILE A 80 -3.13 1.17 -6.74
N ARG A 81 -3.65 2.36 -6.54
CA ARG A 81 -4.82 2.60 -5.71
C ARG A 81 -6.03 1.79 -6.17
N GLU A 82 -6.40 1.90 -7.46
CA GLU A 82 -7.55 1.17 -8.02
C GLU A 82 -7.38 -0.34 -7.84
N LEU A 83 -6.19 -0.87 -8.07
CA LEU A 83 -5.89 -2.30 -7.92
C LEU A 83 -5.97 -2.77 -6.45
N LEU A 84 -5.45 -1.99 -5.50
CA LEU A 84 -5.55 -2.33 -4.07
C LEU A 84 -6.99 -2.21 -3.55
N GLU A 85 -7.73 -1.19 -3.97
CA GLU A 85 -9.14 -1.03 -3.61
C GLU A 85 -10.02 -2.16 -4.15
N ILE A 86 -9.73 -2.66 -5.36
CA ILE A 86 -10.39 -3.86 -5.93
C ILE A 86 -10.16 -5.08 -5.04
N ARG A 87 -8.99 -5.21 -4.42
CA ARG A 87 -8.66 -6.27 -3.47
C ARG A 87 -9.26 -6.06 -2.08
N GLY A 88 -10.10 -5.04 -1.90
CA GLY A 88 -10.76 -4.75 -0.64
C GLY A 88 -9.95 -3.92 0.34
N TYR A 89 -8.83 -3.34 -0.09
CA TYR A 89 -8.11 -2.38 0.74
C TYR A 89 -8.91 -1.07 0.84
N GLU A 90 -9.08 -0.57 2.03
CA GLU A 90 -9.54 0.81 2.24
C GLU A 90 -8.34 1.75 2.24
N SER A 91 -8.46 2.91 1.61
CA SER A 91 -7.35 3.84 1.45
C SER A 91 -7.62 5.18 2.11
N PHE A 92 -6.60 5.76 2.72
CA PHE A 92 -6.61 7.05 3.40
C PHE A 92 -5.53 7.93 2.83
N LYS A 93 -5.86 9.20 2.56
CA LYS A 93 -4.83 10.19 2.24
C LYS A 93 -4.01 10.46 3.49
N PHE A 94 -2.71 10.65 3.29
CA PHE A 94 -1.85 11.17 4.34
C PHE A 94 -1.25 12.52 3.95
N THR A 95 -0.81 13.24 4.93
CA THR A 95 0.00 14.46 4.75
C THR A 95 1.41 14.19 5.24
N ILE A 96 2.39 14.85 4.60
CA ILE A 96 3.79 14.81 5.03
C ILE A 96 4.14 16.15 5.62
N LYS A 97 4.63 16.16 6.87
CA LYS A 97 5.15 17.33 7.56
C LYS A 97 6.49 16.96 8.19
N GLY A 98 7.54 17.70 7.92
CA GLY A 98 8.88 17.39 8.44
C GLY A 98 9.37 15.98 8.11
N ASN A 99 8.98 15.44 6.93
CA ASN A 99 9.21 14.05 6.46
C ASN A 99 8.45 12.96 7.24
N HIS A 100 7.59 13.29 8.18
CA HIS A 100 6.72 12.33 8.88
C HIS A 100 5.36 12.22 8.20
N ILE A 101 4.77 11.04 8.29
CA ILE A 101 3.46 10.72 7.71
C ILE A 101 2.36 10.92 8.77
N PHE A 102 1.34 11.71 8.43
CA PHE A 102 0.18 11.94 9.28
C PHE A 102 -1.12 11.54 8.59
N VAL A 103 -2.00 10.90 9.33
CA VAL A 103 -3.35 10.51 8.89
C VAL A 103 -4.40 11.06 9.85
N GLU A 104 -5.56 11.43 9.32
CA GLU A 104 -6.73 11.81 10.13
C GLU A 104 -7.58 10.58 10.43
N GLY A 105 -8.12 10.51 11.63
CA GLY A 105 -9.04 9.46 12.09
C GLY A 105 -9.77 9.88 13.35
N GLU A 106 -10.15 8.91 14.17
CA GLU A 106 -10.87 9.13 15.42
C GLU A 106 -10.24 8.30 16.55
N LEU A 107 -10.12 8.92 17.71
CA LEU A 107 -9.78 8.28 18.97
C LEU A 107 -11.00 8.38 19.89
N ASN A 108 -11.60 7.25 20.22
CA ASN A 108 -12.82 7.17 21.02
C ASN A 108 -13.92 8.11 20.48
N GLY A 109 -14.20 8.05 19.17
CA GLY A 109 -15.19 8.87 18.46
C GLY A 109 -14.83 10.35 18.28
N ASN A 110 -13.67 10.80 18.75
CA ASN A 110 -13.22 12.18 18.63
C ASN A 110 -12.18 12.32 17.51
N LYS A 111 -12.35 13.34 16.67
CA LYS A 111 -11.39 13.64 15.59
C LYS A 111 -9.96 13.69 16.12
N SER A 112 -9.07 12.98 15.47
CA SER A 112 -7.68 12.81 15.89
C SER A 112 -6.73 12.80 14.72
N GLN A 113 -5.49 13.23 14.95
CA GLN A 113 -4.39 13.10 14.02
C GLN A 113 -3.39 12.07 14.54
N PHE A 114 -2.98 11.16 13.69
CA PHE A 114 -2.05 10.09 14.02
C PHE A 114 -0.79 10.21 13.19
N MET A 115 0.37 9.99 13.80
CA MET A 115 1.64 9.80 13.10
C MET A 115 1.84 8.31 12.80
N ILE A 116 2.26 7.98 11.60
CA ILE A 116 2.60 6.62 11.19
C ILE A 116 4.10 6.41 11.39
N ASP A 117 4.44 5.46 12.26
CA ASP A 117 5.83 5.22 12.65
C ASP A 117 6.14 3.71 12.69
N THR A 118 6.78 3.20 11.64
CA THR A 118 7.22 1.79 11.58
C THR A 118 8.48 1.52 12.42
N GLY A 119 9.13 2.55 12.92
CA GLY A 119 10.23 2.47 13.87
C GLY A 119 9.75 2.33 15.32
N ALA A 120 8.50 2.74 15.62
CA ALA A 120 7.87 2.47 16.91
C ALA A 120 7.34 1.02 16.94
N GLY A 121 7.86 0.21 17.85
CA GLY A 121 7.41 -1.19 18.00
C GLY A 121 5.96 -1.31 18.44
N SER A 122 5.44 -0.31 19.14
CA SER A 122 4.09 -0.27 19.69
C SER A 122 3.43 1.09 19.45
N THR A 123 2.09 1.07 19.38
CA THR A 123 1.28 2.29 19.35
C THR A 123 1.35 3.00 20.70
N VAL A 124 1.60 4.32 20.68
CA VAL A 124 1.68 5.17 21.88
C VAL A 124 0.79 6.39 21.71
N LEU A 125 -0.07 6.65 22.72
CA LEU A 125 -0.91 7.84 22.73
C LEU A 125 -0.19 8.99 23.43
N HIS A 126 -0.48 10.20 22.98
CA HIS A 126 -0.16 11.37 23.81
C HIS A 126 -1.09 11.42 25.02
N ILE A 127 -0.53 11.40 26.23
CA ILE A 127 -1.27 11.20 27.47
C ILE A 127 -2.41 12.21 27.67
N GLU A 128 -2.16 13.49 27.37
CA GLU A 128 -3.21 14.51 27.51
C GLU A 128 -4.31 14.35 26.43
N ALA A 129 -3.95 13.95 25.21
CA ALA A 129 -4.94 13.65 24.18
C ALA A 129 -5.82 12.46 24.57
N ALA A 130 -5.24 11.41 25.14
CA ALA A 130 -5.97 10.26 25.63
C ALA A 130 -7.00 10.65 26.69
N LYS A 131 -6.60 11.48 27.66
CA LYS A 131 -7.52 12.01 28.70
C LYS A 131 -8.63 12.86 28.11
N GLU A 132 -8.29 13.85 27.27
CA GLU A 132 -9.25 14.76 26.63
C GLU A 132 -10.30 14.01 25.81
N LYS A 133 -9.92 12.87 25.22
CA LYS A 133 -10.79 12.04 24.37
C LYS A 133 -11.46 10.90 25.13
N GLY A 134 -11.40 10.92 26.45
CA GLY A 134 -12.15 10.02 27.32
C GLY A 134 -11.58 8.60 27.41
N CYS A 135 -10.31 8.40 27.07
CA CYS A 135 -9.62 7.16 27.37
C CYS A 135 -9.27 7.10 28.87
N LYS A 136 -9.27 5.90 29.45
CA LYS A 136 -8.98 5.73 30.86
C LYS A 136 -7.48 5.50 31.06
N VAL A 137 -6.78 6.55 31.47
CA VAL A 137 -5.34 6.57 31.71
C VAL A 137 -5.03 6.06 33.11
N GLY A 138 -4.19 5.04 33.21
CA GLY A 138 -3.68 4.48 34.48
C GLY A 138 -2.55 5.30 35.11
N PRO A 139 -1.90 4.76 36.14
CA PRO A 139 -0.74 5.38 36.76
C PRO A 139 0.48 5.38 35.82
N LEU A 140 1.39 6.34 36.02
CA LEU A 140 2.67 6.43 35.29
C LEU A 140 3.70 5.45 35.92
N ASP A 141 3.45 4.18 35.80
CA ASP A 141 4.28 3.08 36.35
C ASP A 141 4.97 2.23 35.27
N GLN A 142 4.81 2.63 34.02
CA GLN A 142 5.48 2.04 32.87
C GLN A 142 6.60 2.94 32.34
N VAL A 143 7.49 2.38 31.53
CA VAL A 143 8.57 3.11 30.85
C VAL A 143 8.54 2.75 29.37
N ILE A 144 8.65 3.75 28.52
CA ILE A 144 8.92 3.55 27.08
C ILE A 144 10.36 3.94 26.77
N PHE A 145 10.94 3.29 25.78
CA PHE A 145 12.30 3.49 25.34
C PHE A 145 12.30 3.98 23.88
N GLY A 146 13.12 4.96 23.60
CA GLY A 146 13.31 5.48 22.25
C GLY A 146 14.72 6.04 22.04
N ILE A 147 14.98 6.62 20.88
CA ILE A 147 16.28 7.25 20.57
C ILE A 147 16.62 8.37 21.56
N GLY A 148 15.60 9.07 22.05
CA GLY A 148 15.75 10.14 23.05
C GLY A 148 16.00 9.67 24.47
N GLY A 149 15.92 8.36 24.75
CA GLY A 149 16.09 7.78 26.08
C GLY A 149 14.82 7.16 26.62
N GLU A 150 14.64 7.23 27.95
CA GLU A 150 13.50 6.66 28.66
C GLU A 150 12.46 7.74 28.99
N ALA A 151 11.17 7.39 28.86
CA ALA A 151 10.08 8.27 29.28
C ALA A 151 9.05 7.50 30.12
N PRO A 152 8.50 8.11 31.21
CA PRO A 152 7.40 7.54 31.97
C PRO A 152 6.17 7.37 31.11
N ALA A 153 5.47 6.25 31.26
CA ALA A 153 4.28 5.93 30.53
C ALA A 153 3.20 5.32 31.43
N ALA A 154 1.96 5.31 30.96
CA ALA A 154 0.83 4.72 31.62
C ALA A 154 0.14 3.68 30.72
N LEU A 155 -0.36 2.61 31.27
CA LEU A 155 -1.33 1.77 30.57
C LEU A 155 -2.65 2.52 30.46
N THR A 156 -3.22 2.54 29.26
CA THR A 156 -4.41 3.32 28.94
C THR A 156 -5.43 2.43 28.24
N GLU A 157 -6.62 2.34 28.81
CA GLU A 157 -7.74 1.65 28.17
C GLU A 157 -8.30 2.56 27.05
N VAL A 158 -8.27 2.07 25.83
CA VAL A 158 -8.68 2.77 24.63
C VAL A 158 -9.89 2.09 24.04
N PRO A 159 -11.09 2.70 24.13
CA PRO A 159 -12.30 2.09 23.60
C PRO A 159 -12.24 1.84 22.09
N GLU A 160 -11.77 2.82 21.30
CA GLU A 160 -11.69 2.69 19.87
C GLU A 160 -10.61 3.61 19.26
N ILE A 161 -9.87 3.07 18.28
CA ILE A 161 -9.14 3.86 17.28
C ILE A 161 -9.73 3.53 15.92
N ARG A 162 -10.18 4.54 15.19
CA ARG A 162 -10.83 4.39 13.89
C ARG A 162 -10.16 5.20 12.80
N LEU A 163 -9.94 4.54 11.65
CA LEU A 163 -9.47 5.15 10.41
C LEU A 163 -10.44 4.72 9.29
N GLY A 164 -11.44 5.55 9.02
CA GLY A 164 -12.52 5.22 8.11
C GLY A 164 -13.33 4.02 8.57
N GLN A 165 -13.30 2.93 7.80
CA GLN A 165 -13.97 1.67 8.18
C GLN A 165 -13.03 0.71 8.95
N ALA A 166 -11.72 0.95 8.89
CA ALA A 166 -10.77 0.18 9.67
C ALA A 166 -10.71 0.69 11.11
N PHE A 167 -10.85 -0.19 12.08
CA PHE A 167 -10.84 0.17 13.50
C PHE A 167 -10.29 -0.97 14.37
N ILE A 168 -9.86 -0.61 15.57
CA ILE A 168 -9.57 -1.52 16.66
C ILE A 168 -10.35 -1.05 17.91
N GLU A 169 -10.85 -1.98 18.68
CA GLU A 169 -11.64 -1.75 19.88
C GLU A 169 -10.99 -2.37 21.09
N ASP A 170 -11.34 -1.84 22.27
CA ASP A 170 -11.01 -2.39 23.59
C ASP A 170 -9.53 -2.75 23.78
N GLN A 171 -8.66 -1.83 23.37
CA GLN A 171 -7.20 -2.03 23.49
C GLN A 171 -6.68 -1.42 24.80
N VAL A 172 -5.63 -2.05 25.35
CA VAL A 172 -4.80 -1.43 26.38
C VAL A 172 -3.48 -1.06 25.73
N LEU A 173 -3.23 0.24 25.60
CA LEU A 173 -2.08 0.81 24.94
C LEU A 173 -1.26 1.66 25.91
N LEU A 174 -0.02 1.96 25.55
CA LEU A 174 0.81 2.88 26.31
C LEU A 174 0.41 4.34 25.99
N SER A 175 0.45 5.20 26.99
CA SER A 175 0.39 6.65 26.79
C SER A 175 1.53 7.33 27.53
N ALA A 176 2.11 8.35 26.92
CA ALA A 176 3.21 9.13 27.47
C ALA A 176 3.12 10.60 27.06
N ASP A 177 3.86 11.46 27.72
CA ASP A 177 4.07 12.84 27.27
C ASP A 177 5.16 12.85 26.19
N MET A 178 4.72 12.71 24.93
CA MET A 178 5.62 12.59 23.77
C MET A 178 6.31 13.89 23.37
N PHE A 179 5.91 15.03 23.95
CA PHE A 179 6.44 16.35 23.59
C PHE A 179 7.24 17.02 24.70
N LYS A 180 7.38 16.38 25.86
CA LYS A 180 7.98 16.95 27.07
C LYS A 180 9.35 17.55 26.84
N ASP A 181 10.20 16.87 26.09
CA ASP A 181 11.60 17.23 25.89
C ASP A 181 11.88 17.92 24.55
N ILE A 182 10.84 18.24 23.78
CA ILE A 182 10.96 18.92 22.48
C ILE A 182 10.73 20.42 22.70
N PRO A 183 11.76 21.27 22.55
CA PRO A 183 11.61 22.74 22.74
C PRO A 183 10.55 23.30 21.77
N ASN A 184 9.62 24.07 22.33
CA ASN A 184 8.53 24.71 21.57
C ASN A 184 7.62 23.74 20.81
N ALA A 185 7.60 22.46 21.19
CA ALA A 185 6.70 21.48 20.58
C ALA A 185 5.25 21.93 20.75
N ARG A 186 4.55 21.99 19.62
CA ARG A 186 3.09 22.07 19.63
C ARG A 186 2.59 20.64 19.47
N LYS A 187 1.48 20.33 20.15
CA LYS A 187 0.78 19.05 19.95
C LYS A 187 0.38 18.91 18.47
N GLU A 188 1.17 18.15 17.73
CA GLU A 188 0.95 17.96 16.29
C GLU A 188 0.11 16.72 15.98
N TYR A 189 0.08 15.75 16.91
CA TYR A 189 -0.67 14.51 16.78
C TYR A 189 -1.09 13.96 18.13
N ASP A 190 -2.08 13.10 18.12
CA ASP A 190 -2.70 12.52 19.32
C ASP A 190 -2.11 11.15 19.68
N ALA A 191 -1.58 10.43 18.68
CA ALA A 191 -0.91 9.15 18.87
C ALA A 191 0.08 8.85 17.75
N ILE A 192 1.03 7.97 18.07
CA ILE A 192 1.88 7.27 17.10
C ILE A 192 1.24 5.91 16.86
N LEU A 193 0.93 5.58 15.61
CA LEU A 193 0.52 4.23 15.21
C LEU A 193 1.75 3.44 14.82
N GLY A 194 2.11 2.48 15.67
CA GLY A 194 3.34 1.70 15.57
C GLY A 194 3.27 0.53 14.60
N ALA A 195 4.36 -0.19 14.51
CA ALA A 195 4.52 -1.30 13.58
C ALA A 195 3.55 -2.47 13.87
N GLU A 196 3.16 -2.69 15.13
CA GLU A 196 2.16 -3.72 15.45
C GLU A 196 0.78 -3.37 14.86
N PHE A 197 0.40 -2.08 14.93
CA PHE A 197 -0.85 -1.61 14.33
C PHE A 197 -0.81 -1.75 12.81
N MET A 198 0.30 -1.31 12.19
CA MET A 198 0.48 -1.43 10.74
C MET A 198 0.42 -2.89 10.29
N SER A 199 1.03 -3.80 11.04
CA SER A 199 0.98 -5.22 10.75
C SER A 199 -0.42 -5.82 10.88
N LYS A 200 -1.16 -5.47 11.95
CA LYS A 200 -2.55 -5.90 12.16
C LYS A 200 -3.48 -5.41 11.05
N MET A 201 -3.23 -4.20 10.55
CA MET A 201 -4.00 -3.60 9.46
C MET A 201 -3.54 -4.04 8.06
N ARG A 202 -2.53 -4.92 7.96
CA ARG A 202 -1.95 -5.32 6.67
C ARG A 202 -1.58 -4.12 5.80
N ALA A 203 -0.95 -3.12 6.41
CA ALA A 203 -0.73 -1.82 5.82
C ALA A 203 0.14 -1.85 4.57
N VAL A 204 -0.27 -1.12 3.54
CA VAL A 204 0.56 -0.75 2.39
C VAL A 204 0.69 0.76 2.38
N ILE A 205 1.91 1.28 2.44
CA ILE A 205 2.20 2.72 2.41
C ILE A 205 2.74 3.08 1.03
N SER A 206 2.05 3.95 0.32
CA SER A 206 2.45 4.42 -1.00
C SER A 206 2.75 5.91 -0.99
N TYR A 207 4.04 6.26 -0.95
CA TYR A 207 4.48 7.65 -1.10
C TYR A 207 4.06 8.25 -2.45
N LYS A 208 4.05 7.43 -3.52
CA LYS A 208 3.62 7.87 -4.85
C LYS A 208 2.16 8.28 -4.90
N GLU A 209 1.29 7.50 -4.25
CA GLU A 209 -0.15 7.79 -4.22
C GLU A 209 -0.52 8.79 -3.10
N GLY A 210 0.41 9.08 -2.16
CA GLY A 210 0.14 9.86 -0.96
C GLY A 210 -0.92 9.20 -0.07
N ARG A 211 -0.91 7.87 0.00
CA ARG A 211 -1.96 7.09 0.68
C ARG A 211 -1.39 5.92 1.47
N ILE A 212 -2.10 5.59 2.51
CA ILE A 212 -1.96 4.33 3.24
C ILE A 212 -3.20 3.48 2.98
N PHE A 213 -3.02 2.18 2.86
CA PHE A 213 -4.07 1.21 2.57
C PHE A 213 -4.12 0.18 3.69
N PHE A 214 -5.31 -0.15 4.16
CA PHE A 214 -5.55 -1.14 5.20
C PHE A 214 -6.52 -2.21 4.73
N ARG A 215 -6.26 -3.46 5.16
CA ARG A 215 -7.17 -4.58 4.97
C ARG A 215 -7.06 -5.55 6.16
N PRO A 216 -7.61 -5.20 7.32
CA PRO A 216 -7.46 -5.97 8.58
C PRO A 216 -8.16 -7.34 8.55
N ASP A 217 -9.13 -7.55 7.66
CA ASP A 217 -9.90 -8.78 7.49
C ASP A 217 -9.21 -9.85 6.62
N LEU A 218 -8.00 -9.57 6.10
CA LEU A 218 -7.22 -10.54 5.35
C LEU A 218 -6.83 -11.73 6.22
N ILE A 219 -7.15 -12.94 5.73
CA ILE A 219 -6.70 -14.22 6.31
C ILE A 219 -5.28 -14.52 5.79
N ASP A 220 -4.48 -15.29 6.54
CA ASP A 220 -3.04 -15.47 6.29
C ASP A 220 -2.66 -16.11 4.93
N ASN A 221 -3.61 -16.73 4.21
CA ASN A 221 -3.40 -17.36 2.90
C ASN A 221 -3.91 -16.49 1.75
N ASP A 222 -3.49 -15.23 1.69
CA ASP A 222 -3.88 -14.27 0.63
C ASP A 222 -3.44 -14.69 -0.80
N ASP A 223 -2.57 -15.67 -0.93
CA ASP A 223 -2.06 -16.16 -2.20
C ASP A 223 -3.12 -16.96 -3.02
N GLU A 224 -4.20 -17.42 -2.38
CA GLU A 224 -5.29 -18.17 -2.99
C GLU A 224 -6.62 -17.39 -2.93
N ILE A 225 -6.65 -16.19 -3.52
CA ILE A 225 -7.92 -15.47 -3.62
C ILE A 225 -8.74 -16.09 -4.74
N GLU A 226 -9.83 -16.76 -4.38
CA GLU A 226 -10.87 -17.06 -5.33
C GLU A 226 -11.46 -15.78 -5.90
N VAL A 227 -11.40 -15.64 -7.22
CA VAL A 227 -12.10 -14.56 -7.91
C VAL A 227 -13.60 -14.87 -7.86
N PRO A 228 -14.41 -14.08 -7.15
CA PRO A 228 -15.83 -14.40 -7.02
C PRO A 228 -16.54 -14.28 -8.35
N ASP A 229 -17.45 -15.21 -8.63
CA ASP A 229 -18.26 -15.21 -9.84
C ASP A 229 -19.24 -14.04 -9.92
N VAL A 230 -19.55 -13.43 -8.81
CA VAL A 230 -20.48 -12.29 -8.69
C VAL A 230 -19.78 -11.05 -8.20
N PRO A 231 -20.23 -9.82 -8.62
CA PRO A 231 -19.71 -8.56 -8.13
C PRO A 231 -19.78 -8.49 -6.61
N GLU A 232 -18.68 -8.04 -5.98
CA GLU A 232 -18.66 -7.83 -4.54
C GLU A 232 -19.19 -6.46 -4.15
N TYR A 233 -19.60 -6.38 -2.89
CA TYR A 233 -19.97 -5.11 -2.28
C TYR A 233 -18.73 -4.26 -1.98
N ARG A 234 -18.77 -2.98 -2.37
CA ARG A 234 -17.76 -1.98 -2.03
C ARG A 234 -18.38 -0.82 -1.27
N PHE A 235 -17.55 0.00 -0.63
CA PHE A 235 -18.01 1.23 0.01
C PHE A 235 -18.12 2.37 -1.00
N PHE A 236 -19.28 3.02 -1.05
CA PHE A 236 -19.52 4.25 -1.77
C PHE A 236 -19.70 5.39 -0.77
N LYS A 237 -18.97 6.48 -0.96
CA LYS A 237 -19.00 7.65 -0.08
C LYS A 237 -19.67 8.83 -0.77
N THR A 238 -20.47 9.58 -0.02
CA THR A 238 -21.12 10.79 -0.51
C THR A 238 -20.46 12.06 0.03
N LYS A 239 -20.67 13.18 -0.65
CA LYS A 239 -20.15 14.50 -0.24
C LYS A 239 -20.69 14.95 1.13
N ASP A 240 -21.85 14.47 1.52
CA ASP A 240 -22.46 14.67 2.86
C ASP A 240 -21.97 13.63 3.90
N ARG A 241 -20.83 12.96 3.62
CA ARG A 241 -20.12 12.02 4.51
C ARG A 241 -20.88 10.73 4.85
N LYS A 242 -21.91 10.36 4.12
CA LYS A 242 -22.55 9.05 4.26
C LYS A 242 -21.77 7.99 3.50
N THR A 243 -21.74 6.78 4.03
CA THR A 243 -21.12 5.61 3.42
C THR A 243 -22.15 4.52 3.22
N PHE A 244 -22.14 3.89 2.06
CA PHE A 244 -23.01 2.78 1.69
C PHE A 244 -22.16 1.61 1.23
N LYS A 245 -22.35 0.42 1.79
CA LYS A 245 -21.75 -0.81 1.29
C LYS A 245 -22.69 -1.43 0.26
N GLY A 246 -22.32 -1.39 -1.01
CA GLY A 246 -23.18 -1.80 -2.10
C GLY A 246 -22.42 -2.18 -3.35
N LYS A 247 -23.16 -2.68 -4.35
CA LYS A 247 -22.68 -2.92 -5.72
C LYS A 247 -23.61 -2.25 -6.72
N ILE A 248 -23.04 -1.74 -7.82
CA ILE A 248 -23.84 -1.13 -8.87
C ILE A 248 -24.65 -2.19 -9.59
N ALA A 249 -25.96 -2.10 -9.51
CA ALA A 249 -26.88 -2.96 -10.24
C ALA A 249 -27.21 -2.39 -11.63
N LYS A 250 -27.41 -1.07 -11.71
CA LYS A 250 -27.71 -0.34 -12.95
C LYS A 250 -27.11 1.07 -12.91
N LYS A 251 -26.87 1.62 -14.07
CA LYS A 251 -26.43 2.99 -14.28
C LYS A 251 -27.20 3.66 -15.39
N ASN A 252 -27.50 4.95 -15.20
CA ASN A 252 -27.91 5.86 -16.29
C ASN A 252 -27.00 7.10 -16.35
N ALA A 253 -27.35 8.10 -17.13
CA ALA A 253 -26.52 9.28 -17.32
C ALA A 253 -26.29 10.12 -16.06
N THR A 254 -27.20 10.09 -15.08
CA THR A 254 -27.19 10.98 -13.93
C THR A 254 -27.17 10.27 -12.57
N SER A 255 -27.43 8.95 -12.54
CA SER A 255 -27.53 8.18 -11.30
C SER A 255 -27.08 6.74 -11.45
N ILE A 256 -26.84 6.11 -10.30
CA ILE A 256 -26.64 4.66 -10.16
C ILE A 256 -27.71 4.07 -9.25
N GLU A 257 -28.05 2.81 -9.49
CA GLU A 257 -28.79 1.97 -8.53
C GLU A 257 -27.78 1.07 -7.82
N LEU A 258 -27.69 1.19 -6.50
CA LEU A 258 -26.89 0.34 -5.65
C LEU A 258 -27.75 -0.74 -5.00
N ALA A 259 -27.37 -2.00 -5.21
CA ALA A 259 -27.82 -3.08 -4.34
C ALA A 259 -27.01 -3.01 -3.05
N ILE A 260 -27.68 -2.63 -1.95
CA ILE A 260 -27.05 -2.44 -0.64
C ILE A 260 -26.97 -3.81 0.07
N GLU A 261 -25.81 -4.08 0.67
CA GLU A 261 -25.61 -5.31 1.44
C GLU A 261 -26.67 -5.44 2.56
N GLY A 262 -27.31 -6.62 2.61
CA GLY A 262 -28.34 -6.92 3.59
C GLY A 262 -29.71 -6.25 3.35
N GLN A 263 -29.91 -5.57 2.22
CA GLN A 263 -31.19 -4.94 1.88
C GLN A 263 -31.82 -5.54 0.63
N ASN A 264 -33.13 -5.68 0.63
CA ASN A 264 -33.90 -6.20 -0.51
C ASN A 264 -34.24 -5.15 -1.59
N LYS A 265 -34.01 -3.88 -1.31
CA LYS A 265 -34.30 -2.79 -2.25
C LYS A 265 -33.01 -2.07 -2.65
N ASN A 266 -32.91 -1.74 -3.93
CA ASN A 266 -31.82 -0.93 -4.44
C ASN A 266 -32.00 0.54 -4.00
N LEU A 267 -30.86 1.20 -3.73
CA LEU A 267 -30.81 2.63 -3.45
C LEU A 267 -30.41 3.38 -4.72
N THR A 268 -31.22 4.33 -5.16
CA THR A 268 -30.84 5.22 -6.26
C THR A 268 -30.03 6.40 -5.71
N LEU A 269 -28.82 6.56 -6.21
CA LEU A 269 -27.93 7.67 -5.86
C LEU A 269 -27.59 8.51 -7.09
N PRO A 270 -27.86 9.83 -7.08
CA PRO A 270 -27.36 10.75 -8.10
C PRO A 270 -25.84 10.77 -8.10
N LEU A 271 -25.21 10.72 -9.29
CA LEU A 271 -23.74 10.75 -9.44
C LEU A 271 -23.12 11.97 -8.74
N GLY A 272 -23.77 13.15 -8.84
CA GLY A 272 -23.27 14.38 -8.24
C GLY A 272 -23.23 14.39 -6.70
N ARG A 273 -23.91 13.45 -6.03
CA ARG A 273 -23.84 13.27 -4.57
C ARG A 273 -22.63 12.47 -4.11
N LEU A 274 -22.05 11.65 -4.98
CA LEU A 274 -20.87 10.85 -4.68
C LEU A 274 -19.64 11.74 -4.54
N THR A 275 -18.65 11.28 -3.76
CA THR A 275 -17.30 11.86 -3.81
C THR A 275 -16.75 11.81 -5.23
N ASP A 276 -15.81 12.67 -5.58
CA ASP A 276 -15.28 12.72 -6.94
C ASP A 276 -14.67 11.37 -7.38
N GLU A 277 -14.12 10.61 -6.43
CA GLU A 277 -13.58 9.27 -6.66
C GLU A 277 -14.65 8.25 -6.99
N ASP A 278 -15.70 8.19 -6.18
CA ASP A 278 -16.81 7.26 -6.38
C ASP A 278 -17.69 7.68 -7.57
N GLN A 279 -17.80 8.98 -7.84
CA GLN A 279 -18.43 9.49 -9.03
C GLN A 279 -17.69 9.02 -10.28
N LYS A 280 -16.35 9.11 -10.28
CA LYS A 280 -15.52 8.62 -11.39
C LYS A 280 -15.70 7.11 -11.59
N TYR A 281 -15.61 6.32 -10.51
CA TYR A 281 -15.85 4.88 -10.57
C TYR A 281 -17.23 4.56 -11.18
N ALA A 282 -18.29 5.20 -10.67
CA ALA A 282 -19.64 5.00 -11.15
C ALA A 282 -19.81 5.45 -12.61
N THR A 283 -19.16 6.54 -13.02
CA THR A 283 -19.18 7.02 -14.41
C THR A 283 -18.54 6.03 -15.37
N ASP A 284 -17.40 5.46 -14.96
CA ASP A 284 -16.63 4.50 -15.76
C ASP A 284 -17.21 3.08 -15.72
N TRP A 285 -18.15 2.79 -14.81
CA TRP A 285 -18.70 1.47 -14.60
C TRP A 285 -19.45 0.93 -15.84
N SER A 286 -19.23 -0.32 -16.15
CA SER A 286 -20.04 -1.15 -17.07
C SER A 286 -19.96 -2.60 -16.64
N PRO A 287 -20.89 -3.50 -17.05
CA PRO A 287 -20.79 -4.93 -16.75
C PRO A 287 -19.46 -5.55 -17.20
N GLN A 288 -18.94 -5.17 -18.36
CA GLN A 288 -17.66 -5.68 -18.87
C GLN A 288 -16.49 -5.20 -18.01
N ARG A 289 -16.51 -3.90 -17.59
CA ARG A 289 -15.51 -3.38 -16.67
C ARG A 289 -15.59 -4.09 -15.32
N GLU A 290 -16.77 -4.39 -14.83
CA GLU A 290 -16.96 -5.14 -13.58
C GLU A 290 -16.31 -6.53 -13.64
N ILE A 291 -16.49 -7.27 -14.76
CA ILE A 291 -15.84 -8.57 -14.98
C ILE A 291 -14.31 -8.41 -14.96
N PHE A 292 -13.78 -7.42 -15.67
CA PHE A 292 -12.34 -7.14 -15.69
C PHE A 292 -11.80 -6.82 -14.29
N LEU A 293 -12.48 -5.94 -13.54
CA LEU A 293 -12.08 -5.57 -12.18
C LEU A 293 -12.11 -6.77 -11.23
N ARG A 294 -13.08 -7.67 -11.36
CA ARG A 294 -13.09 -8.92 -10.58
C ARG A 294 -11.89 -9.82 -10.89
N GLN A 295 -11.53 -9.97 -12.15
CA GLN A 295 -10.32 -10.71 -12.53
C GLN A 295 -9.06 -10.09 -11.91
N CYS A 296 -8.98 -8.76 -11.80
CA CYS A 296 -7.86 -8.08 -11.14
C CYS A 296 -7.71 -8.44 -9.66
N ARG A 297 -8.74 -8.95 -8.99
CA ARG A 297 -8.65 -9.41 -7.59
C ARG A 297 -7.75 -10.62 -7.41
N GLY A 298 -7.55 -11.41 -8.46
CA GLY A 298 -6.59 -12.50 -8.45
C GLY A 298 -5.12 -12.08 -8.43
N LEU A 299 -4.82 -10.78 -8.62
CA LEU A 299 -3.46 -10.27 -8.52
C LEU A 299 -3.06 -10.09 -7.05
N THR A 300 -1.88 -10.57 -6.66
CA THR A 300 -1.29 -10.27 -5.36
C THR A 300 -0.80 -8.82 -5.30
N VAL A 301 -0.51 -8.32 -4.10
CA VAL A 301 0.13 -6.98 -3.94
C VAL A 301 1.49 -6.96 -4.67
N GLN A 302 2.23 -8.06 -4.62
CA GLN A 302 3.48 -8.21 -5.34
C GLN A 302 3.27 -8.10 -6.86
N ASP A 303 2.31 -8.83 -7.44
CA ASP A 303 1.98 -8.74 -8.87
C ASP A 303 1.63 -7.30 -9.28
N ILE A 304 0.84 -6.61 -8.46
CA ILE A 304 0.44 -5.21 -8.70
C ILE A 304 1.66 -4.28 -8.76
N LEU A 305 2.59 -4.44 -7.83
CA LEU A 305 3.79 -3.62 -7.76
C LEU A 305 4.78 -3.95 -8.88
N GLU A 306 4.98 -5.23 -9.18
CA GLU A 306 5.83 -5.70 -10.28
C GLU A 306 5.32 -5.22 -11.65
N LEU A 307 4.01 -5.26 -11.88
CA LEU A 307 3.39 -4.65 -13.06
C LEU A 307 3.75 -3.17 -13.26
N ARG A 308 4.05 -2.47 -12.15
CA ARG A 308 4.47 -1.07 -12.13
C ARG A 308 5.98 -0.90 -12.08
N LYS A 309 6.74 -1.97 -12.29
CA LYS A 309 8.21 -1.98 -12.26
C LYS A 309 8.82 -1.58 -10.91
N TYR A 310 8.10 -1.83 -9.82
CA TYR A 310 8.70 -1.75 -8.51
C TYR A 310 9.58 -2.97 -8.29
N GLN A 311 10.76 -2.75 -7.76
CA GLN A 311 11.60 -3.82 -7.23
C GLN A 311 11.14 -4.16 -5.82
N SER A 312 11.04 -5.45 -5.51
CA SER A 312 10.70 -5.94 -4.19
C SER A 312 11.95 -6.45 -3.46
N PHE A 313 11.95 -6.25 -2.17
CA PHE A 313 12.99 -6.77 -1.27
C PHE A 313 12.29 -7.45 -0.12
N GLU A 314 12.75 -8.64 0.23
CA GLU A 314 12.30 -9.30 1.45
C GLU A 314 12.78 -8.53 2.67
N TYR A 315 11.94 -8.44 3.68
CA TYR A 315 12.29 -7.87 4.96
C TYR A 315 12.20 -8.91 6.08
N LYS A 316 12.96 -8.68 7.14
CA LYS A 316 12.91 -9.48 8.37
C LYS A 316 12.23 -8.68 9.46
N ARG A 317 11.35 -9.33 10.20
CA ARG A 317 10.79 -8.74 11.43
C ARG A 317 11.59 -9.21 12.62
N LEU A 318 12.10 -8.26 13.41
CA LEU A 318 12.74 -8.52 14.70
C LEU A 318 11.97 -7.72 15.75
N GLY A 319 11.26 -8.43 16.62
CA GLY A 319 10.16 -7.82 17.36
C GLY A 319 9.10 -7.30 16.38
N ASN A 320 8.75 -6.04 16.50
CA ASN A 320 7.81 -5.39 15.57
C ASN A 320 8.51 -4.53 14.51
N HIS A 321 9.84 -4.41 14.53
CA HIS A 321 10.59 -3.58 13.59
C HIS A 321 10.85 -4.30 12.26
N ILE A 322 10.93 -3.52 11.18
CA ILE A 322 11.18 -3.97 9.82
C ILE A 322 12.65 -3.74 9.47
N PHE A 323 13.34 -4.80 9.09
CA PHE A 323 14.74 -4.74 8.67
C PHE A 323 14.93 -5.28 7.26
N VAL A 324 15.77 -4.61 6.47
CA VAL A 324 16.21 -5.07 5.16
C VAL A 324 17.74 -5.24 5.16
N ASP A 325 18.20 -6.30 4.52
CA ASP A 325 19.63 -6.52 4.33
C ASP A 325 20.09 -5.84 3.04
N GLY A 326 21.22 -5.16 3.10
CA GLY A 326 21.79 -4.43 1.98
C GLY A 326 23.29 -4.22 2.14
N LYS A 327 23.86 -3.20 1.49
CA LYS A 327 25.28 -2.89 1.57
C LYS A 327 25.52 -1.40 1.83
N LEU A 328 26.43 -1.10 2.74
CA LEU A 328 27.02 0.21 2.95
C LEU A 328 28.50 0.14 2.57
N ASN A 329 28.94 0.91 1.56
CA ASN A 329 30.29 0.84 1.03
C ASN A 329 30.77 -0.60 0.73
N LYS A 330 29.91 -1.40 0.09
CA LYS A 330 30.14 -2.81 -0.28
C LYS A 330 30.19 -3.80 0.91
N LYS A 331 30.07 -3.34 2.15
CA LYS A 331 29.95 -4.20 3.35
C LYS A 331 28.49 -4.51 3.64
N ASP A 332 28.21 -5.76 3.97
CA ASP A 332 26.85 -6.20 4.30
C ASP A 332 26.36 -5.43 5.54
N THR A 333 25.19 -4.87 5.43
CA THR A 333 24.63 -3.94 6.42
C THR A 333 23.13 -4.19 6.52
N ARG A 334 22.59 -4.14 7.74
CA ARG A 334 21.17 -4.20 7.99
C ARG A 334 20.62 -2.81 8.26
N PHE A 335 19.54 -2.48 7.56
CA PHE A 335 18.85 -1.21 7.69
C PHE A 335 17.47 -1.40 8.33
N MET A 336 17.12 -0.59 9.31
CA MET A 336 15.75 -0.49 9.82
C MET A 336 14.95 0.46 8.93
N ILE A 337 13.74 0.08 8.58
CA ILE A 337 12.82 0.94 7.82
C ILE A 337 11.89 1.59 8.81
N ASP A 338 12.03 2.92 8.91
CA ASP A 338 11.39 3.75 9.92
C ASP A 338 10.72 4.96 9.26
N THR A 339 9.38 4.97 9.21
CA THR A 339 8.60 6.09 8.66
C THR A 339 8.45 7.24 9.66
N GLY A 340 8.79 7.03 10.92
CA GLY A 340 8.86 8.04 11.96
C GLY A 340 10.18 8.80 11.98
N ALA A 341 11.21 8.33 11.27
CA ALA A 341 12.47 9.01 11.14
C ALA A 341 12.40 10.11 10.06
N GLY A 342 12.60 11.36 10.44
CA GLY A 342 12.63 12.51 9.52
C GLY A 342 13.84 12.51 8.58
N SER A 343 14.89 11.73 8.88
CA SER A 343 16.07 11.55 8.03
C SER A 343 16.76 10.22 8.31
N SER A 344 17.52 9.73 7.33
CA SER A 344 18.32 8.51 7.52
C SER A 344 19.48 8.78 8.48
N VAL A 345 19.67 7.90 9.45
CA VAL A 345 20.73 7.97 10.46
C VAL A 345 21.59 6.70 10.38
N LEU A 346 22.89 6.86 10.44
CA LEU A 346 23.84 5.76 10.52
C LEU A 346 24.40 5.66 11.93
N ASP A 347 24.59 4.43 12.42
CA ASP A 347 25.43 4.20 13.58
C ASP A 347 26.85 4.69 13.28
N VAL A 348 27.38 5.53 14.15
CA VAL A 348 28.65 6.24 13.90
C VAL A 348 29.84 5.29 13.85
N ASN A 349 29.83 4.23 14.67
CA ASN A 349 30.92 3.25 14.69
C ASN A 349 30.85 2.38 13.44
N TRP A 350 29.66 1.91 13.09
CA TRP A 350 29.46 1.14 11.86
C TRP A 350 29.79 1.95 10.59
N ALA A 351 29.45 3.23 10.55
CA ALA A 351 29.83 4.12 9.46
C ALA A 351 31.35 4.20 9.30
N LYS A 352 32.11 4.37 10.39
CA LYS A 352 33.60 4.34 10.37
C LYS A 352 34.12 2.98 9.92
N ASP A 353 33.60 1.90 10.46
CA ASP A 353 34.03 0.52 10.13
C ASP A 353 33.77 0.16 8.67
N THR A 354 32.75 0.75 8.07
CA THR A 354 32.43 0.57 6.63
C THR A 354 33.20 1.55 5.72
N GLY A 355 34.03 2.43 6.30
CA GLY A 355 34.88 3.36 5.55
C GLY A 355 34.17 4.67 5.14
N CYS A 356 33.08 5.03 5.82
CA CYS A 356 32.46 6.33 5.67
C CYS A 356 33.33 7.41 6.33
N GLN A 357 33.38 8.59 5.75
CA GLN A 357 33.95 9.77 6.40
C GLN A 357 32.94 10.34 7.39
N VAL A 358 33.28 10.33 8.65
CA VAL A 358 32.43 10.86 9.73
C VAL A 358 32.95 12.23 10.13
N GLY A 359 32.07 13.24 10.06
CA GLY A 359 32.37 14.61 10.52
C GLY A 359 32.40 14.73 12.05
N PRO A 360 32.58 15.96 12.57
CA PRO A 360 32.51 16.22 14.01
C PRO A 360 31.08 15.92 14.53
N MET A 361 31.00 15.53 15.82
CA MET A 361 29.75 15.25 16.53
C MET A 361 29.12 16.57 17.05
N ASP A 362 28.71 17.45 16.13
CA ASP A 362 28.15 18.77 16.41
C ASP A 362 26.66 18.90 16.10
N GLN A 363 26.04 17.82 15.65
CA GLN A 363 24.61 17.73 15.36
C GLN A 363 23.88 16.96 16.47
N VAL A 364 22.66 17.38 16.78
CA VAL A 364 21.79 16.70 17.74
C VAL A 364 20.66 16.02 17.00
N VAL A 365 20.46 14.75 17.28
CA VAL A 365 19.32 13.95 16.80
C VAL A 365 18.29 13.91 17.93
N TYR A 366 17.06 14.31 17.62
CA TYR A 366 15.92 14.18 18.52
C TYR A 366 15.07 12.98 18.12
N GLY A 367 14.60 12.24 19.11
CA GLY A 367 13.68 11.12 18.93
C GLY A 367 13.06 10.76 20.28
N ILE A 368 11.95 10.07 20.24
CA ILE A 368 11.31 9.49 21.42
C ILE A 368 12.03 8.19 21.78
#